data_ee87163278480d9c4b1582a30d868a2f
#
_entry.id   ee87163278480d9c4b1582a30d868a2f
#
_cell.length_a   1.000
_cell.length_b   1.000
_cell.length_c   1.000
_cell.angle_alpha   90.00
_cell.angle_beta   90.00
_cell.angle_gamma   90.00
#
_symmetry.space_group_name_H-M   'P 1'
#
loop_
_entity.id
_entity.type
_entity.pdbx_description
1 polymer ?
#
loop_
_entity_poly.entity_id
_entity_poly.type
_entity_poly.pdbx_seq_one_letter_code
_entity_poly.pdbx_strand_id
1 'polypeptide(L)'
;MKKLPQIFEQNRRWSAEMKAADPDFFKTLAQQQSPEYLWIGCSDSRVPATQLVGLVAGDMFVHRNVANVVVHTDFNCLAALQYAVDVLKVKHVIVCGHYGCGGVHAAMMDNVHYGLIDNWLRHVQDVLHTHATQLGALTDESARLDRLCELNVIEQVVNVSRTTIVETAWNRGQELAVHGWIYGLEDGLLRDLGMVVNSEAELADAHDAAVRGS
;
A
#
# COMPACT_ATOMS: atom_id res chain seq x y z
N MET A 1 11.69 20.20 -23.82
CA MET A 1 10.55 20.22 -22.89
C MET A 1 9.30 20.75 -23.58
N LYS A 2 8.64 19.94 -24.45
CA LYS A 2 7.43 20.33 -25.19
C LYS A 2 6.18 19.51 -24.83
N LYS A 3 6.23 18.72 -23.73
CA LYS A 3 5.15 17.78 -23.40
C LYS A 3 4.06 18.33 -22.48
N LEU A 4 4.30 19.43 -21.78
CA LEU A 4 3.30 20.00 -20.85
C LEU A 4 2.03 20.50 -21.54
N PRO A 5 2.07 21.22 -22.66
CA PRO A 5 0.85 21.61 -23.37
C PRO A 5 0.00 20.41 -23.81
N GLN A 6 0.65 19.29 -24.17
CA GLN A 6 -0.04 18.05 -24.55
C GLN A 6 -0.78 17.41 -23.38
N ILE A 7 -0.21 17.49 -22.16
CA ILE A 7 -0.89 16.99 -20.94
C ILE A 7 -2.17 17.76 -20.66
N PHE A 8 -2.14 19.09 -20.78
CA PHE A 8 -3.36 19.91 -20.62
C PHE A 8 -4.42 19.62 -21.68
N GLU A 9 -4.00 19.35 -22.93
CA GLU A 9 -4.93 18.95 -23.99
C GLU A 9 -5.54 17.56 -23.71
N GLN A 10 -4.74 16.60 -23.28
CA GLN A 10 -5.22 15.29 -22.84
C GLN A 10 -6.21 15.40 -21.68
N ASN A 11 -5.92 16.27 -20.69
CA ASN A 11 -6.84 16.52 -19.57
C ASN A 11 -8.17 17.13 -20.05
N ARG A 12 -8.15 18.12 -20.95
CA ARG A 12 -9.40 18.69 -21.51
C ARG A 12 -10.23 17.63 -22.22
N ARG A 13 -9.60 16.78 -23.02
CA ARG A 13 -10.29 15.69 -23.72
C ARG A 13 -10.86 14.67 -22.72
N TRP A 14 -10.08 14.21 -21.78
CA TRP A 14 -10.54 13.31 -20.72
C TRP A 14 -11.73 13.91 -19.96
N SER A 15 -11.65 15.18 -19.56
CA SER A 15 -12.75 15.83 -18.86
C SER A 15 -14.03 15.92 -19.70
N ALA A 16 -13.89 16.16 -21.01
CA ALA A 16 -15.02 16.19 -21.93
C ALA A 16 -15.64 14.79 -22.11
N GLU A 17 -14.81 13.75 -22.21
CA GLU A 17 -15.24 12.35 -22.31
C GLU A 17 -16.02 11.91 -21.05
N MET A 18 -15.49 12.25 -19.84
CA MET A 18 -16.18 11.96 -18.58
C MET A 18 -17.56 12.62 -18.49
N LYS A 19 -17.66 13.90 -18.87
CA LYS A 19 -18.95 14.63 -18.89
C LYS A 19 -19.92 14.11 -19.95
N ALA A 20 -19.41 13.59 -21.06
CA ALA A 20 -20.26 13.01 -22.09
C ALA A 20 -20.82 11.64 -21.66
N ALA A 21 -20.04 10.86 -20.91
CA ALA A 21 -20.46 9.57 -20.35
C ALA A 21 -21.40 9.75 -19.15
N ASP A 22 -21.10 10.71 -18.27
CA ASP A 22 -21.92 11.06 -17.09
C ASP A 22 -21.88 12.59 -16.87
N PRO A 23 -22.97 13.31 -17.17
CA PRO A 23 -23.03 14.76 -17.00
C PRO A 23 -22.84 15.25 -15.54
N ASP A 24 -23.12 14.41 -14.57
CA ASP A 24 -23.01 14.72 -13.15
C ASP A 24 -21.70 14.22 -12.49
N PHE A 25 -20.84 13.54 -13.25
CA PHE A 25 -19.59 12.93 -12.76
C PHE A 25 -18.77 13.87 -11.85
N PHE A 26 -18.41 15.05 -12.32
CA PHE A 26 -17.62 16.00 -11.53
C PHE A 26 -18.41 16.66 -10.41
N LYS A 27 -19.73 16.81 -10.56
CA LYS A 27 -20.58 17.34 -9.48
C LYS A 27 -20.63 16.35 -8.31
N THR A 28 -20.73 15.06 -8.60
CA THR A 28 -20.69 13.99 -7.60
C THR A 28 -19.34 13.98 -6.89
N LEU A 29 -18.24 14.03 -7.64
CA LEU A 29 -16.89 14.06 -7.06
C LEU A 29 -16.60 15.34 -6.25
N ALA A 30 -17.24 16.45 -6.55
CA ALA A 30 -17.08 17.72 -5.81
C ALA A 30 -17.81 17.73 -4.47
N GLN A 31 -18.66 16.75 -4.20
CA GLN A 31 -19.29 16.55 -2.90
C GLN A 31 -18.27 15.99 -1.89
N GLN A 32 -18.68 15.92 -0.62
CA GLN A 32 -17.83 15.37 0.43
C GLN A 32 -17.45 13.91 0.08
N GLN A 33 -16.16 13.59 0.09
CA GLN A 33 -15.69 12.24 -0.10
C GLN A 33 -16.05 11.35 1.12
N SER A 34 -16.43 10.12 0.87
CA SER A 34 -16.75 9.12 1.91
C SER A 34 -16.15 7.76 1.53
N PRO A 35 -14.81 7.67 1.38
CA PRO A 35 -14.16 6.43 1.01
C PRO A 35 -14.31 5.40 2.13
N GLU A 36 -14.55 4.14 1.75
CA GLU A 36 -14.53 3.03 2.72
C GLU A 36 -13.11 2.49 2.94
N TYR A 37 -12.16 2.83 2.06
CA TYR A 37 -10.83 2.25 2.01
C TYR A 37 -9.74 3.31 2.12
N LEU A 38 -8.68 3.02 2.90
CA LEU A 38 -7.36 3.64 2.77
C LEU A 38 -6.43 2.62 2.10
N TRP A 39 -5.80 3.03 1.00
CA TRP A 39 -4.77 2.25 0.34
C TRP A 39 -3.39 2.84 0.64
N ILE A 40 -2.47 2.00 1.15
CA ILE A 40 -1.06 2.34 1.34
C ILE A 40 -0.26 1.46 0.36
N GLY A 41 0.24 2.05 -0.71
CA GLY A 41 0.88 1.31 -1.79
C GLY A 41 2.24 1.86 -2.20
N CYS A 42 2.91 1.12 -3.11
CA CYS A 42 4.16 1.59 -3.69
C CYS A 42 3.95 2.82 -4.59
N SER A 43 4.95 3.72 -4.62
CA SER A 43 5.00 4.84 -5.58
C SER A 43 5.13 4.40 -7.03
N ASP A 44 5.44 3.12 -7.28
CA ASP A 44 5.38 2.55 -8.63
C ASP A 44 3.97 2.73 -9.20
N SER A 45 3.88 3.53 -10.26
CA SER A 45 2.61 4.04 -10.77
C SER A 45 2.09 3.29 -12.00
N ARG A 46 2.65 2.12 -12.30
CA ARG A 46 2.25 1.35 -13.48
C ARG A 46 0.77 0.96 -13.44
N VAL A 47 0.21 0.74 -12.25
CA VAL A 47 -1.23 0.48 -12.08
C VAL A 47 -1.80 1.40 -11.00
N PRO A 48 -2.82 2.24 -11.31
CA PRO A 48 -3.55 3.01 -10.32
C PRO A 48 -4.38 2.09 -9.39
N ALA A 49 -4.39 2.38 -8.09
CA ALA A 49 -5.04 1.54 -7.07
C ALA A 49 -6.54 1.29 -7.37
N THR A 50 -7.29 2.33 -7.70
CA THR A 50 -8.73 2.23 -8.01
C THR A 50 -9.00 1.37 -9.26
N GLN A 51 -8.14 1.46 -10.29
CA GLN A 51 -8.29 0.61 -11.48
C GLN A 51 -8.04 -0.86 -11.17
N LEU A 52 -7.04 -1.14 -10.32
CA LEU A 52 -6.68 -2.51 -9.94
C LEU A 52 -7.85 -3.25 -9.28
N VAL A 53 -8.64 -2.57 -8.48
CA VAL A 53 -9.78 -3.15 -7.73
C VAL A 53 -11.15 -2.85 -8.36
N GLY A 54 -11.19 -2.17 -9.51
CA GLY A 54 -12.42 -1.85 -10.21
C GLY A 54 -13.33 -0.85 -9.48
N LEU A 55 -12.77 -0.05 -8.57
CA LEU A 55 -13.49 1.02 -7.87
C LEU A 55 -13.53 2.32 -8.67
N VAL A 56 -14.52 3.13 -8.39
CA VAL A 56 -14.63 4.46 -9.02
C VAL A 56 -13.84 5.53 -8.26
N ALA A 57 -13.66 6.67 -8.90
CA ALA A 57 -12.98 7.81 -8.27
C ALA A 57 -13.78 8.28 -7.03
N GLY A 58 -13.08 8.47 -5.91
CA GLY A 58 -13.69 8.89 -4.63
C GLY A 58 -13.90 7.76 -3.61
N ASP A 59 -13.95 6.50 -4.04
CA ASP A 59 -14.19 5.35 -3.15
C ASP A 59 -12.99 4.98 -2.29
N MET A 60 -11.80 5.43 -2.67
CA MET A 60 -10.55 5.04 -2.03
C MET A 60 -9.67 6.26 -1.73
N PHE A 61 -9.26 6.40 -0.48
CA PHE A 61 -8.23 7.33 -0.07
C PHE A 61 -6.86 6.68 -0.28
N VAL A 62 -5.89 7.38 -0.89
CA VAL A 62 -4.64 6.74 -1.35
C VAL A 62 -3.42 7.45 -0.80
N HIS A 63 -2.54 6.69 -0.13
CA HIS A 63 -1.17 7.07 0.20
C HIS A 63 -0.19 6.20 -0.58
N ARG A 64 0.91 6.78 -1.06
CA ARG A 64 1.95 6.04 -1.80
C ARG A 64 3.34 6.51 -1.42
N ASN A 65 4.24 5.55 -1.19
CA ASN A 65 5.67 5.79 -1.00
C ASN A 65 6.51 4.68 -1.64
N VAL A 66 7.82 4.80 -1.67
CA VAL A 66 8.68 3.75 -2.23
C VAL A 66 8.58 2.49 -1.36
N ALA A 67 8.23 1.37 -1.99
CA ALA A 67 8.09 0.05 -1.37
C ALA A 67 6.97 -0.06 -0.30
N ASN A 68 5.92 0.75 -0.37
CA ASN A 68 4.74 0.69 0.53
C ASN A 68 5.09 0.58 2.04
N VAL A 69 6.16 1.22 2.45
CA VAL A 69 6.69 1.17 3.81
C VAL A 69 5.86 2.04 4.76
N VAL A 70 5.61 1.54 5.97
CA VAL A 70 4.97 2.28 7.07
C VAL A 70 5.95 2.40 8.23
N VAL A 71 6.29 3.63 8.60
CA VAL A 71 7.23 3.93 9.68
C VAL A 71 6.53 4.77 10.74
N HIS A 72 6.67 4.41 12.01
CA HIS A 72 6.02 5.10 13.13
C HIS A 72 6.49 6.55 13.33
N THR A 73 7.52 6.99 12.62
CA THR A 73 8.03 8.36 12.61
C THR A 73 7.85 9.08 11.26
N ASP A 74 7.23 8.43 10.28
CA ASP A 74 6.87 9.06 9.01
C ASP A 74 5.53 9.81 9.16
N PHE A 75 5.61 11.07 9.57
CA PHE A 75 4.42 11.92 9.76
C PHE A 75 3.58 12.08 8.49
N ASN A 76 4.14 11.89 7.30
CA ASN A 76 3.38 11.97 6.06
C ASN A 76 2.42 10.78 5.93
N CYS A 77 2.92 9.57 6.13
CA CYS A 77 2.08 8.36 6.16
C CYS A 77 1.07 8.40 7.32
N LEU A 78 1.54 8.75 8.53
CA LEU A 78 0.70 8.81 9.72
C LEU A 78 -0.40 9.87 9.61
N ALA A 79 -0.14 11.03 9.01
CA ALA A 79 -1.17 12.04 8.78
C ALA A 79 -2.26 11.56 7.83
N ALA A 80 -1.89 10.85 6.75
CA ALA A 80 -2.84 10.23 5.83
C ALA A 80 -3.67 9.14 6.54
N LEU A 81 -3.02 8.29 7.35
CA LEU A 81 -3.68 7.25 8.13
C LEU A 81 -4.65 7.86 9.15
N GLN A 82 -4.21 8.87 9.91
CA GLN A 82 -5.07 9.51 10.90
C GLN A 82 -6.28 10.19 10.24
N TYR A 83 -6.07 10.91 9.15
CA TYR A 83 -7.18 11.55 8.44
C TYR A 83 -8.19 10.52 7.93
N ALA A 84 -7.72 9.42 7.36
CA ALA A 84 -8.57 8.33 6.89
C ALA A 84 -9.38 7.69 8.04
N VAL A 85 -8.72 7.35 9.15
CA VAL A 85 -9.34 6.64 10.29
C VAL A 85 -10.20 7.57 11.13
N ASP A 86 -9.73 8.77 11.46
CA ASP A 86 -10.39 9.66 12.41
C ASP A 86 -11.41 10.60 11.77
N VAL A 87 -11.14 11.07 10.55
CA VAL A 87 -11.99 12.05 9.85
C VAL A 87 -12.91 11.38 8.83
N LEU A 88 -12.34 10.58 7.92
CA LEU A 88 -13.12 9.93 6.86
C LEU A 88 -13.83 8.65 7.35
N LYS A 89 -13.40 8.10 8.49
CA LYS A 89 -13.99 6.90 9.09
C LYS A 89 -13.97 5.69 8.16
N VAL A 90 -12.85 5.50 7.45
CA VAL A 90 -12.66 4.31 6.63
C VAL A 90 -12.80 3.03 7.47
N LYS A 91 -13.32 1.98 6.88
CA LYS A 91 -13.48 0.67 7.52
C LYS A 91 -12.30 -0.26 7.26
N HIS A 92 -11.56 0.01 6.20
CA HIS A 92 -10.48 -0.84 5.74
C HIS A 92 -9.22 -0.03 5.45
N VAL A 93 -8.10 -0.46 6.02
CA VAL A 93 -6.76 -0.02 5.65
C VAL A 93 -6.08 -1.17 4.91
N ILE A 94 -5.65 -0.93 3.70
CA ILE A 94 -5.05 -1.94 2.83
C ILE A 94 -3.60 -1.55 2.59
N VAL A 95 -2.66 -2.36 3.10
CA VAL A 95 -1.27 -2.28 2.68
C VAL A 95 -1.10 -3.17 1.47
N CYS A 96 -0.72 -2.58 0.34
CA CYS A 96 -0.59 -3.34 -0.89
C CYS A 96 0.77 -3.15 -1.55
N GLY A 97 1.49 -4.25 -1.67
CA GLY A 97 2.73 -4.38 -2.43
C GLY A 97 2.49 -4.84 -3.86
N HIS A 98 3.59 -5.01 -4.59
CA HIS A 98 3.56 -5.64 -5.90
C HIS A 98 4.83 -6.46 -6.11
N TYR A 99 4.74 -7.54 -6.86
CA TYR A 99 5.92 -8.30 -7.26
C TYR A 99 6.84 -7.49 -8.18
N GLY A 100 8.14 -7.81 -8.15
CA GLY A 100 9.13 -7.06 -8.91
C GLY A 100 9.29 -5.60 -8.48
N CYS A 101 9.05 -5.27 -7.21
CA CYS A 101 9.23 -3.92 -6.68
C CYS A 101 10.70 -3.50 -6.70
N GLY A 102 11.00 -2.42 -7.43
CA GLY A 102 12.37 -1.91 -7.55
C GLY A 102 12.97 -1.43 -6.23
N GLY A 103 12.14 -0.90 -5.31
CA GLY A 103 12.59 -0.50 -3.98
C GLY A 103 12.94 -1.71 -3.11
N VAL A 104 12.14 -2.78 -3.14
CA VAL A 104 12.43 -4.02 -2.43
C VAL A 104 13.67 -4.71 -3.02
N HIS A 105 13.80 -4.76 -4.34
CA HIS A 105 14.99 -5.29 -5.01
C HIS A 105 16.26 -4.51 -4.62
N ALA A 106 16.19 -3.16 -4.64
CA ALA A 106 17.32 -2.34 -4.25
C ALA A 106 17.77 -2.57 -2.78
N ALA A 107 16.83 -2.90 -1.88
CA ALA A 107 17.14 -3.23 -0.50
C ALA A 107 17.88 -4.59 -0.34
N MET A 108 17.75 -5.50 -1.31
CA MET A 108 18.46 -6.78 -1.35
C MET A 108 19.88 -6.67 -1.89
N MET A 109 20.20 -5.58 -2.60
CA MET A 109 21.50 -5.43 -3.26
C MET A 109 22.56 -4.94 -2.27
N ASP A 110 23.63 -5.70 -2.12
CA ASP A 110 24.82 -5.26 -1.42
C ASP A 110 25.66 -4.32 -2.32
N ASN A 111 26.31 -3.34 -1.69
CA ASN A 111 27.28 -2.45 -2.35
C ASN A 111 26.72 -1.52 -3.46
N VAL A 112 25.43 -1.32 -3.53
CA VAL A 112 24.80 -0.31 -4.40
C VAL A 112 24.29 0.83 -3.53
N HIS A 113 24.68 2.06 -3.85
CA HIS A 113 24.30 3.25 -3.10
C HIS A 113 23.56 4.23 -3.99
N TYR A 114 22.34 4.55 -3.61
CA TYR A 114 21.45 5.47 -4.30
C TYR A 114 21.34 6.84 -3.60
N GLY A 115 22.03 7.02 -2.46
CA GLY A 115 22.00 8.25 -1.67
C GLY A 115 20.90 8.26 -0.62
N LEU A 116 20.07 9.32 -0.57
CA LEU A 116 19.08 9.48 0.50
C LEU A 116 18.10 8.30 0.60
N ILE A 117 17.74 7.71 -0.51
CA ILE A 117 16.78 6.58 -0.53
C ILE A 117 17.29 5.37 0.26
N ASP A 118 18.60 5.20 0.39
CA ASP A 118 19.18 4.08 1.15
C ASP A 118 18.73 4.10 2.61
N ASN A 119 18.57 5.30 3.20
CA ASN A 119 18.07 5.43 4.57
C ASN A 119 16.61 4.93 4.69
N TRP A 120 15.80 5.19 3.68
CA TRP A 120 14.42 4.71 3.60
C TRP A 120 14.36 3.19 3.43
N LEU A 121 15.21 2.65 2.56
CA LEU A 121 15.28 1.22 2.29
C LEU A 121 15.81 0.39 3.47
N ARG A 122 16.41 1.02 4.51
CA ARG A 122 16.76 0.34 5.76
C ARG A 122 15.56 -0.38 6.37
N HIS A 123 14.37 0.20 6.29
CA HIS A 123 13.15 -0.44 6.80
C HIS A 123 12.80 -1.74 6.06
N VAL A 124 13.10 -1.83 4.76
CA VAL A 124 12.95 -3.08 4.00
C VAL A 124 14.11 -4.05 4.32
N GLN A 125 15.33 -3.53 4.55
CA GLN A 125 16.46 -4.35 5.00
C GLN A 125 16.21 -4.95 6.39
N ASP A 126 15.53 -4.26 7.28
CA ASP A 126 15.13 -4.81 8.59
C ASP A 126 14.19 -6.02 8.40
N VAL A 127 13.25 -5.95 7.45
CA VAL A 127 12.41 -7.10 7.07
C VAL A 127 13.28 -8.25 6.51
N LEU A 128 14.20 -7.94 5.59
CA LEU A 128 15.14 -8.94 5.04
C LEU A 128 15.93 -9.64 6.15
N HIS A 129 16.43 -8.90 7.14
CA HIS A 129 17.20 -9.46 8.25
C HIS A 129 16.32 -10.30 9.20
N THR A 130 15.11 -9.83 9.51
CA THR A 130 14.16 -10.53 10.37
C THR A 130 13.83 -11.91 9.78
N HIS A 131 13.66 -12.00 8.46
CA HIS A 131 13.29 -13.22 7.75
C HIS A 131 14.46 -13.90 7.03
N ALA A 132 15.71 -13.61 7.42
CA ALA A 132 16.91 -14.09 6.74
C ALA A 132 16.97 -15.62 6.58
N THR A 133 16.52 -16.39 7.58
CA THR A 133 16.50 -17.85 7.53
C THR A 133 15.53 -18.35 6.45
N GLN A 134 14.32 -17.81 6.40
CA GLN A 134 13.32 -18.20 5.42
C GLN A 134 13.75 -17.82 4.00
N LEU A 135 14.23 -16.60 3.83
CA LEU A 135 14.68 -16.09 2.54
C LEU A 135 15.95 -16.77 2.05
N GLY A 136 16.86 -17.14 2.97
CA GLY A 136 18.09 -17.87 2.66
C GLY A 136 17.86 -19.32 2.23
N ALA A 137 16.71 -19.92 2.53
CA ALA A 137 16.32 -21.24 2.03
C ALA A 137 15.88 -21.22 0.55
N LEU A 138 15.55 -20.05 -0.01
CA LEU A 138 15.16 -19.90 -1.41
C LEU A 138 16.41 -19.70 -2.27
N THR A 139 16.68 -20.66 -3.14
CA THR A 139 17.85 -20.65 -4.04
C THR A 139 17.62 -19.82 -5.32
N ASP A 140 16.36 -19.69 -5.72
CA ASP A 140 15.97 -18.83 -6.85
C ASP A 140 15.86 -17.38 -6.41
N GLU A 141 16.58 -16.48 -7.08
CA GLU A 141 16.64 -15.06 -6.73
C GLU A 141 15.30 -14.34 -6.96
N SER A 142 14.57 -14.74 -8.00
CA SER A 142 13.25 -14.20 -8.30
C SER A 142 12.25 -14.59 -7.21
N ALA A 143 12.22 -15.87 -6.85
CA ALA A 143 11.35 -16.35 -5.77
C ALA A 143 11.70 -15.70 -4.42
N ARG A 144 12.99 -15.46 -4.16
CA ARG A 144 13.44 -14.74 -2.95
C ARG A 144 12.99 -13.29 -2.93
N LEU A 145 13.06 -12.59 -4.08
CA LEU A 145 12.57 -11.21 -4.22
C LEU A 145 11.05 -11.16 -4.02
N ASP A 146 10.31 -12.05 -4.66
CA ASP A 146 8.87 -12.12 -4.55
C ASP A 146 8.43 -12.37 -3.11
N ARG A 147 9.10 -13.31 -2.42
CA ARG A 147 8.84 -13.58 -1.01
C ARG A 147 9.18 -12.38 -0.12
N LEU A 148 10.25 -11.66 -0.40
CA LEU A 148 10.55 -10.42 0.35
C LEU A 148 9.50 -9.33 0.10
N CYS A 149 8.93 -9.23 -1.10
CA CYS A 149 7.82 -8.32 -1.38
C CYS A 149 6.59 -8.67 -0.51
N GLU A 150 6.27 -9.96 -0.36
CA GLU A 150 5.17 -10.43 0.50
C GLU A 150 5.44 -10.15 1.98
N LEU A 151 6.61 -10.54 2.48
CA LEU A 151 7.02 -10.31 3.87
C LEU A 151 7.05 -8.82 4.21
N ASN A 152 7.51 -7.97 3.28
CA ASN A 152 7.46 -6.53 3.47
C ASN A 152 6.02 -6.05 3.67
N VAL A 153 5.04 -6.52 2.88
CA VAL A 153 3.62 -6.17 3.11
C VAL A 153 3.16 -6.64 4.49
N ILE A 154 3.44 -7.87 4.88
CA ILE A 154 3.05 -8.45 6.17
C ILE A 154 3.58 -7.60 7.32
N GLU A 155 4.86 -7.24 7.31
CA GLU A 155 5.47 -6.41 8.35
C GLU A 155 4.90 -4.97 8.36
N GLN A 156 4.54 -4.42 7.20
CA GLN A 156 3.90 -3.11 7.17
C GLN A 156 2.46 -3.14 7.70
N VAL A 157 1.73 -4.25 7.58
CA VAL A 157 0.43 -4.44 8.26
C VAL A 157 0.64 -4.43 9.78
N VAL A 158 1.67 -5.10 10.29
CA VAL A 158 2.04 -5.04 11.72
C VAL A 158 2.31 -3.60 12.14
N ASN A 159 3.11 -2.86 11.34
CA ASN A 159 3.44 -1.48 11.63
C ASN A 159 2.20 -0.57 11.66
N VAL A 160 1.27 -0.71 10.70
CA VAL A 160 -0.02 0.01 10.71
C VAL A 160 -0.81 -0.31 11.97
N SER A 161 -0.96 -1.59 12.27
CA SER A 161 -1.76 -2.10 13.40
C SER A 161 -1.24 -1.60 14.75
N ARG A 162 0.08 -1.40 14.88
CA ARG A 162 0.75 -0.88 16.08
C ARG A 162 0.85 0.64 16.13
N THR A 163 0.24 1.37 15.19
CA THR A 163 0.13 2.81 15.35
C THR A 163 -0.88 3.17 16.44
N THR A 164 -0.59 4.21 17.20
CA THR A 164 -1.54 4.75 18.19
C THR A 164 -2.89 5.14 17.55
N ILE A 165 -2.91 5.40 16.27
CA ILE A 165 -4.11 5.74 15.50
C ILE A 165 -5.04 4.52 15.42
N VAL A 166 -4.53 3.38 14.99
CA VAL A 166 -5.30 2.15 14.82
C VAL A 166 -5.67 1.57 16.18
N GLU A 167 -4.72 1.48 17.12
CA GLU A 167 -4.97 1.02 18.50
C GLU A 167 -6.08 1.85 19.16
N THR A 168 -6.03 3.18 19.02
CA THR A 168 -7.07 4.05 19.59
C THR A 168 -8.42 3.84 18.89
N ALA A 169 -8.44 3.59 17.57
CA ALA A 169 -9.67 3.30 16.85
C ALA A 169 -10.32 2.00 17.35
N TRP A 170 -9.55 0.94 17.51
CA TRP A 170 -10.04 -0.33 18.08
C TRP A 170 -10.52 -0.17 19.54
N ASN A 171 -9.75 0.52 20.39
CA ASN A 171 -10.09 0.74 21.80
C ASN A 171 -11.40 1.52 21.99
N ARG A 172 -11.78 2.39 21.03
CA ARG A 172 -13.08 3.08 21.05
C ARG A 172 -14.21 2.31 20.36
N GLY A 173 -13.95 1.05 19.94
CA GLY A 173 -14.92 0.19 19.28
C GLY A 173 -15.22 0.57 17.83
N GLN A 174 -14.33 1.30 17.16
CA GLN A 174 -14.50 1.60 15.74
C GLN A 174 -14.22 0.34 14.91
N GLU A 175 -15.16 0.01 14.01
CA GLU A 175 -14.95 -1.03 13.02
C GLU A 175 -13.82 -0.62 12.07
N LEU A 176 -12.71 -1.34 12.14
CA LEU A 176 -11.53 -1.09 11.32
C LEU A 176 -10.75 -2.38 11.13
N ALA A 177 -10.55 -2.77 9.86
CA ALA A 177 -9.72 -3.90 9.48
C ALA A 177 -8.47 -3.44 8.74
N VAL A 178 -7.32 -4.06 9.04
CA VAL A 178 -6.05 -3.82 8.33
C VAL A 178 -5.73 -5.07 7.51
N HIS A 179 -5.45 -4.90 6.22
CA HIS A 179 -5.25 -5.98 5.26
C HIS A 179 -3.87 -5.92 4.62
N GLY A 180 -3.29 -7.09 4.32
CA GLY A 180 -2.05 -7.24 3.56
C GLY A 180 -2.30 -7.92 2.21
N TRP A 181 -2.17 -7.17 1.11
CA TRP A 181 -2.35 -7.66 -0.25
C TRP A 181 -1.12 -7.43 -1.10
N ILE A 182 -0.97 -8.25 -2.15
CA ILE A 182 0.07 -8.07 -3.16
C ILE A 182 -0.53 -8.30 -4.55
N TYR A 183 0.00 -7.64 -5.58
CA TYR A 183 -0.44 -7.90 -6.95
C TYR A 183 0.71 -8.17 -7.90
N GLY A 184 0.40 -8.97 -8.94
CA GLY A 184 1.30 -9.20 -10.06
C GLY A 184 1.19 -8.09 -11.10
N LEU A 185 2.33 -7.58 -11.58
CA LEU A 185 2.34 -6.63 -12.69
C LEU A 185 2.11 -7.31 -14.04
N GLU A 186 2.41 -8.60 -14.14
CA GLU A 186 2.28 -9.37 -15.38
C GLU A 186 0.86 -9.83 -15.64
N ASP A 187 0.10 -10.11 -14.58
CA ASP A 187 -1.25 -10.65 -14.67
C ASP A 187 -2.35 -9.72 -14.15
N GLY A 188 -1.96 -8.66 -13.41
CA GLY A 188 -2.88 -7.70 -12.80
C GLY A 188 -3.73 -8.27 -11.67
N LEU A 189 -3.40 -9.47 -11.15
CA LEU A 189 -4.20 -10.13 -10.13
C LEU A 189 -3.75 -9.75 -8.72
N LEU A 190 -4.71 -9.39 -7.87
CA LEU A 190 -4.53 -9.27 -6.43
C LEU A 190 -4.49 -10.63 -5.76
N ARG A 191 -3.64 -10.75 -4.76
CA ARG A 191 -3.50 -11.91 -3.88
C ARG A 191 -3.60 -11.45 -2.44
N ASP A 192 -4.45 -12.11 -1.69
CA ASP A 192 -4.53 -11.96 -0.24
C ASP A 192 -3.40 -12.75 0.40
N LEU A 193 -2.61 -12.11 1.26
CA LEU A 193 -1.54 -12.75 1.99
C LEU A 193 -2.00 -13.44 3.29
N GLY A 194 -3.31 -13.50 3.50
CA GLY A 194 -3.90 -14.05 4.72
C GLY A 194 -3.65 -13.16 5.95
N MET A 195 -3.18 -11.94 5.75
CA MET A 195 -2.89 -10.99 6.80
C MET A 195 -4.07 -10.01 6.94
N VAL A 196 -5.01 -10.37 7.80
CA VAL A 196 -6.17 -9.52 8.16
C VAL A 196 -6.23 -9.36 9.66
N VAL A 197 -6.30 -8.12 10.14
CA VAL A 197 -6.28 -7.79 11.57
C VAL A 197 -7.43 -6.83 11.89
N ASN A 198 -8.31 -7.23 12.80
CA ASN A 198 -9.45 -6.42 13.23
C ASN A 198 -9.33 -5.95 14.70
N SER A 199 -8.33 -6.44 15.40
CA SER A 199 -8.04 -6.09 16.80
C SER A 199 -6.58 -6.39 17.15
N GLU A 200 -6.08 -5.78 18.21
CA GLU A 200 -4.74 -6.05 18.73
C GLU A 200 -4.54 -7.54 19.09
N ALA A 201 -5.59 -8.19 19.61
CA ALA A 201 -5.53 -9.59 20.02
C ALA A 201 -5.29 -10.57 18.86
N GLU A 202 -5.73 -10.23 17.65
CA GLU A 202 -5.56 -11.07 16.45
C GLU A 202 -4.19 -10.92 15.78
N LEU A 203 -3.46 -9.84 16.10
CA LEU A 203 -2.26 -9.45 15.34
C LEU A 203 -1.18 -10.53 15.31
N ALA A 204 -0.88 -11.14 16.45
CA ALA A 204 0.18 -12.14 16.55
C ALA A 204 -0.14 -13.40 15.75
N ASP A 205 -1.36 -13.92 15.89
CA ASP A 205 -1.79 -15.14 15.19
C ASP A 205 -1.88 -14.92 13.68
N ALA A 206 -2.41 -13.78 13.26
CA ALA A 206 -2.48 -13.39 11.85
C ALA A 206 -1.09 -13.25 11.22
N HIS A 207 -0.16 -12.59 11.92
CA HIS A 207 1.24 -12.45 11.49
C HIS A 207 1.91 -13.82 11.32
N ASP A 208 1.84 -14.67 12.37
CA ASP A 208 2.47 -15.99 12.34
C ASP A 208 1.90 -16.88 11.22
N ALA A 209 0.61 -16.79 10.95
CA ALA A 209 -0.01 -17.54 9.85
C ALA A 209 0.48 -17.01 8.49
N ALA A 210 0.48 -15.71 8.26
CA ALA A 210 0.90 -15.08 7.00
C ALA A 210 2.39 -15.30 6.71
N VAL A 211 3.26 -15.24 7.74
CA VAL A 211 4.71 -15.49 7.59
C VAL A 211 5.00 -16.95 7.22
N ARG A 212 4.24 -17.90 7.75
CA ARG A 212 4.40 -19.32 7.36
C ARG A 212 4.01 -19.57 5.90
N GLY A 213 3.17 -18.74 5.32
CA GLY A 213 2.58 -18.94 4.00
C GLY A 213 1.48 -20.02 4.06
N SER A 214 0.34 -19.71 3.55
CA SER A 214 -0.73 -20.67 3.31
C SER A 214 -0.49 -21.43 2.01
#